data_cc4734c07a5c2a29de0037455b84a124
#
_entry.id   cc4734c07a5c2a29de0037455b84a124
#
_cell.length_a   1.000
_cell.length_b   1.000
_cell.length_c   1.000
_cell.angle_alpha   90.00
_cell.angle_beta   90.00
_cell.angle_gamma   90.00
#
_symmetry.space_group_name_H-M   'P 1'
#
loop_
_entity.id
_entity.type
_entity.pdbx_description
1 polymer ?
#
loop_
_entity_poly.entity_id
_entity_poly.type
_entity_poly.pdbx_seq_one_letter_code
_entity_poly.pdbx_strand_id
1 'polypeptide(L)'
;DGLTTYSASLSASDDDITPTQGTYPTNTLSATKDIRSAWIGVSRIVSKRALVRFGLSYTYRDGYLTDPYKYKDSRPDERKEWTASAGYRHFFAEQNAALHVDYRYFDDDWDIASQTLDVAWIQNVGQDITVAPFIRYYTQDRAKFFSVVVNDDNDSDYFSDDYRLSSFGAFSYGLRVNYEIGNWSINADAERYQTDESWGLYSGEEAPALVDTWRYGVGLSYAFR
;
A
#
# COMPACT_ATOMS: atom_id res chain seq x y z
N ASP A 1 -17.44 23.17 -16.25
CA ASP A 1 -16.32 24.13 -16.19
C ASP A 1 -14.98 23.48 -16.55
N GLY A 2 -14.93 22.17 -16.80
CA GLY A 2 -13.71 21.41 -17.15
C GLY A 2 -12.65 21.32 -16.04
N LEU A 3 -12.92 21.83 -14.86
CA LEU A 3 -11.97 21.84 -13.73
C LEU A 3 -12.16 20.67 -12.78
N THR A 4 -13.27 19.96 -12.90
CA THR A 4 -13.61 18.83 -12.01
C THR A 4 -13.80 17.56 -12.86
N THR A 5 -13.12 16.49 -12.48
CA THR A 5 -13.24 15.16 -13.07
C THR A 5 -13.79 14.20 -12.03
N TYR A 6 -14.82 13.46 -12.38
CA TYR A 6 -15.36 12.36 -11.59
C TYR A 6 -14.94 11.04 -12.24
N SER A 7 -14.58 10.08 -11.43
CA SER A 7 -14.16 8.75 -11.89
C SER A 7 -14.82 7.69 -11.02
N ALA A 8 -15.15 6.56 -11.64
CA ALA A 8 -15.66 5.39 -10.91
C ALA A 8 -15.12 4.13 -11.57
N SER A 9 -14.88 3.08 -10.78
CA SER A 9 -14.53 1.76 -11.26
C SER A 9 -15.20 0.67 -10.44
N LEU A 10 -15.50 -0.44 -11.12
CA LEU A 10 -15.98 -1.68 -10.51
C LEU A 10 -15.05 -2.79 -10.98
N SER A 11 -14.70 -3.70 -10.08
CA SER A 11 -13.93 -4.89 -10.41
C SER A 11 -14.47 -6.11 -9.69
N ALA A 12 -14.32 -7.26 -10.33
CA ALA A 12 -14.61 -8.57 -9.76
C ALA A 12 -13.53 -9.55 -10.20
N SER A 13 -13.11 -10.42 -9.29
CA SER A 13 -12.19 -11.52 -9.52
C SER A 13 -12.71 -12.76 -8.82
N ASP A 14 -12.55 -13.91 -9.47
CA ASP A 14 -12.85 -15.23 -8.96
C ASP A 14 -11.57 -16.04 -9.11
N ASP A 15 -10.94 -16.40 -7.99
CA ASP A 15 -9.61 -16.97 -7.92
C ASP A 15 -9.67 -18.41 -7.38
N ASP A 16 -9.10 -19.37 -8.11
CA ASP A 16 -8.83 -20.72 -7.62
C ASP A 16 -7.53 -20.76 -6.83
N ILE A 17 -7.58 -21.30 -5.61
CA ILE A 17 -6.42 -21.41 -4.71
C ILE A 17 -5.94 -22.86 -4.70
N THR A 18 -4.81 -23.10 -5.36
CA THR A 18 -4.15 -24.40 -5.43
C THR A 18 -2.68 -24.25 -5.02
N PRO A 19 -2.35 -24.33 -3.70
CA PRO A 19 -0.98 -24.16 -3.24
C PRO A 19 -0.07 -25.24 -3.83
N THR A 20 1.14 -24.86 -4.26
CA THR A 20 2.14 -25.79 -4.73
C THR A 20 2.65 -26.67 -3.59
N GLN A 21 2.73 -27.97 -3.82
CA GLN A 21 3.26 -28.92 -2.84
C GLN A 21 4.71 -28.59 -2.46
N GLY A 22 4.98 -28.41 -1.21
CA GLY A 22 6.33 -28.33 -0.68
C GLY A 22 6.43 -27.52 0.59
N THR A 23 6.16 -28.08 1.72
CA THR A 23 6.65 -27.83 3.06
C THR A 23 5.56 -27.90 4.14
N TYR A 24 4.32 -27.45 3.92
CA TYR A 24 3.18 -27.64 4.82
C TYR A 24 1.87 -27.29 4.10
N PRO A 25 0.80 -28.05 4.31
CA PRO A 25 0.66 -29.47 4.60
C PRO A 25 0.57 -30.30 3.30
N THR A 26 0.72 -31.60 3.43
CA THR A 26 0.52 -32.62 2.38
C THR A 26 -0.91 -32.70 1.85
N ASN A 27 -1.77 -31.74 2.15
CA ASN A 27 -3.16 -31.69 1.70
C ASN A 27 -3.23 -30.97 0.35
N THR A 28 -3.89 -31.59 -0.59
CA THR A 28 -4.36 -30.97 -1.82
C THR A 28 -5.47 -29.98 -1.47
N LEU A 29 -5.13 -28.77 -1.02
CA LEU A 29 -6.10 -27.71 -0.84
C LEU A 29 -6.61 -27.29 -2.22
N SER A 30 -7.90 -27.35 -2.42
CA SER A 30 -8.60 -26.70 -3.53
C SER A 30 -9.68 -25.84 -2.94
N ALA A 31 -9.52 -24.55 -3.04
CA ALA A 31 -10.43 -23.56 -2.47
C ALA A 31 -10.62 -22.40 -3.45
N THR A 32 -11.65 -21.61 -3.25
CA THR A 32 -11.94 -20.43 -4.07
C THR A 32 -11.94 -19.16 -3.23
N LYS A 33 -11.75 -18.04 -3.88
CA LYS A 33 -11.83 -16.70 -3.29
C LYS A 33 -12.41 -15.72 -4.29
N ASP A 34 -13.50 -15.09 -3.92
CA ASP A 34 -14.14 -14.01 -4.66
C ASP A 34 -13.70 -12.65 -4.14
N ILE A 35 -13.42 -11.71 -5.03
CA ILE A 35 -13.14 -10.33 -4.69
C ILE A 35 -14.03 -9.42 -5.53
N ARG A 36 -14.71 -8.49 -4.87
CA ARG A 36 -15.55 -7.46 -5.50
C ARG A 36 -15.17 -6.10 -4.96
N SER A 37 -14.87 -5.16 -5.85
CA SER A 37 -14.46 -3.83 -5.44
C SER A 37 -15.21 -2.75 -6.21
N ALA A 38 -15.51 -1.66 -5.50
CA ALA A 38 -16.04 -0.43 -6.07
C ALA A 38 -15.16 0.74 -5.63
N TRP A 39 -14.89 1.66 -6.53
CA TRP A 39 -14.16 2.88 -6.24
C TRP A 39 -14.82 4.08 -6.92
N ILE A 40 -14.88 5.20 -6.20
CA ILE A 40 -15.29 6.50 -6.73
C ILE A 40 -14.25 7.55 -6.38
N GLY A 41 -14.08 8.53 -7.24
CA GLY A 41 -13.12 9.61 -7.01
C GLY A 41 -13.52 10.92 -7.68
N VAL A 42 -13.03 11.99 -7.10
CA VAL A 42 -13.13 13.33 -7.64
C VAL A 42 -11.76 14.00 -7.65
N SER A 43 -11.43 14.63 -8.76
CA SER A 43 -10.25 15.47 -8.92
C SER A 43 -10.67 16.86 -9.35
N ARG A 44 -10.14 17.91 -8.69
CA ARG A 44 -10.46 19.29 -8.99
C ARG A 44 -9.22 20.16 -9.09
N ILE A 45 -9.10 20.89 -10.19
CA ILE A 45 -8.14 21.97 -10.34
C ILE A 45 -8.65 23.17 -9.54
N VAL A 46 -7.98 23.48 -8.42
CA VAL A 46 -8.35 24.56 -7.49
C VAL A 46 -7.67 25.89 -7.86
N SER A 47 -6.56 25.83 -8.59
CA SER A 47 -5.89 27.00 -9.17
C SER A 47 -5.04 26.58 -10.37
N LYS A 48 -4.45 27.54 -11.07
CA LYS A 48 -3.50 27.28 -12.20
C LYS A 48 -2.29 26.41 -11.78
N ARG A 49 -2.03 26.29 -10.48
CA ARG A 49 -0.87 25.61 -9.93
C ARG A 49 -1.20 24.51 -8.92
N ALA A 50 -2.48 24.29 -8.64
CA ALA A 50 -2.88 23.35 -7.60
C ALA A 50 -4.07 22.49 -8.01
N LEU A 51 -4.00 21.21 -7.61
CA LEU A 51 -5.02 20.20 -7.82
C LEU A 51 -5.23 19.44 -6.51
N VAL A 52 -6.49 19.15 -6.19
CA VAL A 52 -6.89 18.24 -5.11
C VAL A 52 -7.61 17.03 -5.70
N ARG A 53 -7.50 15.89 -5.02
CA ARG A 53 -8.23 14.68 -5.35
C ARG A 53 -8.68 13.96 -4.09
N PHE A 54 -9.83 13.33 -4.18
CA PHE A 54 -10.40 12.50 -3.13
C PHE A 54 -10.89 11.20 -3.75
N GLY A 55 -10.78 10.12 -3.01
CA GLY A 55 -11.24 8.81 -3.42
C GLY A 55 -11.82 8.04 -2.25
N LEU A 56 -12.82 7.20 -2.54
CA LEU A 56 -13.39 6.26 -1.61
C LEU A 56 -13.52 4.91 -2.31
N SER A 57 -13.08 3.84 -1.66
CA SER A 57 -13.25 2.48 -2.15
C SER A 57 -13.83 1.57 -1.09
N TYR A 58 -14.56 0.57 -1.57
CA TYR A 58 -15.03 -0.56 -0.79
C TYR A 58 -14.63 -1.85 -1.50
N THR A 59 -14.06 -2.79 -0.74
CA THR A 59 -13.71 -4.13 -1.25
C THR A 59 -14.33 -5.18 -0.34
N TYR A 60 -15.01 -6.15 -0.94
CA TYR A 60 -15.54 -7.34 -0.30
C TYR A 60 -14.77 -8.55 -0.80
N ARG A 61 -14.28 -9.37 0.14
CA ARG A 61 -13.63 -10.65 -0.13
C ARG A 61 -14.41 -11.74 0.54
N ASP A 62 -14.60 -12.85 -0.15
CA ASP A 62 -15.32 -14.03 0.33
C ASP A 62 -14.57 -15.29 -0.11
N GLY A 63 -14.51 -16.29 0.77
CA GLY A 63 -13.88 -17.57 0.52
C GLY A 63 -12.58 -17.78 1.30
N TYR A 64 -11.61 -18.49 0.74
CA TYR A 64 -10.41 -18.87 1.48
C TYR A 64 -9.41 -17.70 1.61
N LEU A 65 -9.32 -17.12 2.80
CA LEU A 65 -8.43 -15.98 3.11
C LEU A 65 -7.25 -16.35 4.03
N THR A 66 -7.20 -17.60 4.50
CA THR A 66 -6.11 -18.17 5.32
C THR A 66 -4.83 -18.33 4.49
N ASP A 67 -3.65 -18.17 5.10
CA ASP A 67 -2.37 -18.44 4.42
C ASP A 67 -2.04 -19.95 4.46
N PRO A 68 -2.09 -20.66 3.31
CA PRO A 68 -1.89 -22.10 3.27
C PRO A 68 -0.46 -22.55 3.58
N TYR A 69 0.49 -21.62 3.64
CA TYR A 69 1.90 -21.89 3.93
C TYR A 69 2.30 -21.64 5.39
N LYS A 70 1.36 -21.12 6.21
CA LYS A 70 1.58 -20.88 7.63
C LYS A 70 0.98 -21.98 8.49
N TYR A 71 1.72 -22.35 9.53
CA TYR A 71 1.25 -23.34 10.52
C TYR A 71 0.16 -22.72 11.40
N LYS A 72 -0.96 -23.43 11.56
CA LYS A 72 -2.11 -22.99 12.38
C LYS A 72 -2.72 -21.62 12.00
N ASP A 73 -2.42 -21.04 10.83
CA ASP A 73 -3.10 -19.82 10.37
C ASP A 73 -4.56 -20.13 10.07
N SER A 74 -5.47 -19.41 10.69
CA SER A 74 -6.91 -19.51 10.48
C SER A 74 -7.50 -18.11 10.52
N ARG A 75 -8.12 -17.68 9.41
CA ARG A 75 -8.70 -16.34 9.25
C ARG A 75 -10.18 -16.46 8.90
N PRO A 76 -11.00 -15.45 9.23
CA PRO A 76 -12.36 -15.39 8.71
C PRO A 76 -12.38 -15.50 7.18
N ASP A 77 -13.38 -16.16 6.66
CA ASP A 77 -13.61 -16.35 5.22
C ASP A 77 -14.25 -15.14 4.53
N GLU A 78 -14.66 -14.14 5.32
CA GLU A 78 -15.13 -12.84 4.81
C GLU A 78 -14.21 -11.70 5.28
N ARG A 79 -14.05 -10.67 4.41
CA ARG A 79 -13.39 -9.41 4.75
C ARG A 79 -14.02 -8.24 4.01
N LYS A 80 -14.38 -7.20 4.76
CA LYS A 80 -14.96 -5.95 4.25
C LYS A 80 -14.00 -4.80 4.52
N GLU A 81 -13.51 -4.19 3.45
CA GLU A 81 -12.45 -3.20 3.49
C GLU A 81 -12.95 -1.84 2.99
N TRP A 82 -12.64 -0.77 3.70
CA TRP A 82 -12.88 0.61 3.29
C TRP A 82 -11.56 1.36 3.14
N THR A 83 -11.47 2.18 2.11
CA THR A 83 -10.32 3.08 1.95
C THR A 83 -10.80 4.47 1.57
N ALA A 84 -10.37 5.48 2.32
CA ALA A 84 -10.51 6.88 1.96
C ALA A 84 -9.13 7.45 1.60
N SER A 85 -9.06 8.27 0.55
CA SER A 85 -7.82 8.90 0.12
C SER A 85 -8.02 10.37 -0.19
N ALA A 86 -6.98 11.18 0.09
CA ALA A 86 -6.89 12.57 -0.26
C ALA A 86 -5.52 12.85 -0.87
N GLY A 87 -5.46 13.66 -1.93
CA GLY A 87 -4.21 14.03 -2.58
C GLY A 87 -4.17 15.52 -2.89
N TYR A 88 -2.99 16.10 -2.74
CA TYR A 88 -2.70 17.49 -3.08
C TYR A 88 -1.47 17.57 -3.97
N ARG A 89 -1.55 18.37 -5.02
CA ARG A 89 -0.44 18.68 -5.92
C ARG A 89 -0.32 20.18 -6.05
N HIS A 90 0.89 20.71 -5.89
CA HIS A 90 1.15 22.14 -6.05
C HIS A 90 2.43 22.38 -6.84
N PHE A 91 2.35 23.21 -7.88
CA PHE A 91 3.50 23.62 -8.67
C PHE A 91 4.03 24.98 -8.22
N PHE A 92 5.28 25.02 -7.84
CA PHE A 92 6.03 26.21 -7.47
C PHE A 92 6.82 26.69 -8.69
N ALA A 93 6.31 27.70 -9.38
CA ALA A 93 6.86 28.14 -10.66
C ALA A 93 8.27 28.74 -10.54
N GLU A 94 8.54 29.46 -9.46
CA GLU A 94 9.85 30.09 -9.23
C GLU A 94 10.95 29.06 -8.97
N GLN A 95 10.61 27.97 -8.29
CA GLN A 95 11.52 26.86 -7.99
C GLN A 95 11.55 25.82 -9.12
N ASN A 96 10.65 25.91 -10.10
CA ASN A 96 10.40 24.88 -11.11
C ASN A 96 10.24 23.48 -10.48
N ALA A 97 9.40 23.42 -9.46
CA ALA A 97 9.22 22.22 -8.64
C ALA A 97 7.74 21.96 -8.32
N ALA A 98 7.41 20.73 -7.97
CA ALA A 98 6.08 20.34 -7.50
C ALA A 98 6.15 19.62 -6.16
N LEU A 99 5.21 19.97 -5.26
CA LEU A 99 4.93 19.22 -4.02
C LEU A 99 3.78 18.26 -4.29
N HIS A 100 3.96 17.00 -3.93
CA HIS A 100 2.93 15.99 -3.89
C HIS A 100 2.74 15.55 -2.45
N VAL A 101 1.49 15.57 -1.99
CA VAL A 101 1.09 15.05 -0.68
C VAL A 101 -0.09 14.12 -0.91
N ASP A 102 -0.01 12.89 -0.41
CA ASP A 102 -1.07 11.90 -0.45
C ASP A 102 -1.30 11.36 0.95
N TYR A 103 -2.57 11.27 1.33
CA TYR A 103 -3.01 10.63 2.56
C TYR A 103 -4.00 9.52 2.23
N ARG A 104 -3.88 8.39 2.92
CA ARG A 104 -4.78 7.25 2.83
C ARG A 104 -5.13 6.75 4.21
N TYR A 105 -6.41 6.57 4.46
CA TYR A 105 -6.97 5.87 5.60
C TYR A 105 -7.59 4.56 5.10
N PHE A 106 -7.35 3.48 5.81
CA PHE A 106 -7.91 2.15 5.57
C PHE A 106 -8.50 1.63 6.87
N ASP A 107 -9.60 0.89 6.75
CA ASP A 107 -10.31 0.25 7.86
C ASP A 107 -11.00 -1.02 7.36
N ASP A 108 -11.05 -2.08 8.16
CA ASP A 108 -11.73 -3.32 7.82
C ASP A 108 -12.43 -3.98 9.02
N ASP A 109 -13.23 -5.02 8.75
CA ASP A 109 -13.94 -5.80 9.76
C ASP A 109 -13.06 -6.84 10.51
N TRP A 110 -11.77 -6.87 10.21
CA TRP A 110 -10.77 -7.59 11.00
C TRP A 110 -10.14 -6.72 12.09
N ASP A 111 -10.64 -5.49 12.28
CA ASP A 111 -10.15 -4.44 13.19
C ASP A 111 -8.81 -3.83 12.77
N ILE A 112 -8.37 -4.06 11.52
CA ILE A 112 -7.18 -3.38 11.00
C ILE A 112 -7.56 -1.98 10.55
N ALA A 113 -7.07 -0.98 11.26
CA ALA A 113 -7.08 0.42 10.82
C ALA A 113 -5.66 0.82 10.42
N SER A 114 -5.47 1.47 9.28
CA SER A 114 -4.15 1.96 8.87
C SER A 114 -4.18 3.34 8.25
N GLN A 115 -3.06 4.04 8.38
CA GLN A 115 -2.86 5.37 7.82
C GLN A 115 -1.54 5.42 7.06
N THR A 116 -1.56 6.08 5.91
CA THR A 116 -0.37 6.34 5.10
C THR A 116 -0.30 7.82 4.76
N LEU A 117 0.83 8.44 4.98
CA LEU A 117 1.15 9.77 4.50
C LEU A 117 2.38 9.71 3.60
N ASP A 118 2.21 10.11 2.34
CA ASP A 118 3.30 10.24 1.36
C ASP A 118 3.55 11.71 1.06
N VAL A 119 4.81 12.13 1.09
CA VAL A 119 5.24 13.47 0.68
C VAL A 119 6.41 13.34 -0.28
N ALA A 120 6.31 13.96 -1.45
CA ALA A 120 7.39 14.03 -2.43
C ALA A 120 7.57 15.44 -2.95
N TRP A 121 8.82 15.86 -3.09
CA TRP A 121 9.21 17.09 -3.76
C TRP A 121 9.84 16.74 -5.10
N ILE A 122 9.23 17.18 -6.19
CA ILE A 122 9.68 16.90 -7.55
C ILE A 122 10.36 18.15 -8.08
N GLN A 123 11.68 18.13 -8.17
CA GLN A 123 12.52 19.22 -8.63
C GLN A 123 12.97 19.01 -10.07
N ASN A 124 12.63 19.91 -10.97
CA ASN A 124 13.26 19.95 -12.29
C ASN A 124 14.60 20.69 -12.21
N VAL A 125 15.65 20.07 -12.71
CA VAL A 125 17.01 20.60 -12.77
C VAL A 125 17.41 20.75 -14.23
N GLY A 126 17.41 21.98 -14.72
CA GLY A 126 17.53 22.24 -16.16
C GLY A 126 16.31 21.77 -16.93
N GLN A 127 16.53 21.18 -18.11
CA GLN A 127 15.46 20.70 -19.00
C GLN A 127 15.32 19.18 -19.00
N ASP A 128 16.37 18.48 -18.56
CA ASP A 128 16.53 17.05 -18.83
C ASP A 128 16.55 16.20 -17.55
N ILE A 129 16.70 16.81 -16.37
CA ILE A 129 16.81 16.07 -15.11
C ILE A 129 15.63 16.41 -14.18
N THR A 130 15.02 15.38 -13.63
CA THR A 130 14.06 15.49 -12.54
C THR A 130 14.57 14.70 -11.34
N VAL A 131 14.61 15.34 -10.16
CA VAL A 131 15.02 14.75 -8.90
C VAL A 131 13.86 14.80 -7.93
N ALA A 132 13.49 13.67 -7.35
CA ALA A 132 12.32 13.58 -6.49
C ALA A 132 12.64 12.84 -5.17
N PRO A 133 13.13 13.57 -4.14
CA PRO A 133 13.16 13.05 -2.78
C PRO A 133 11.72 12.82 -2.28
N PHE A 134 11.55 11.77 -1.48
CA PHE A 134 10.26 11.43 -0.88
C PHE A 134 10.43 10.82 0.51
N ILE A 135 9.36 10.94 1.29
CA ILE A 135 9.17 10.25 2.56
C ILE A 135 7.75 9.71 2.62
N ARG A 136 7.60 8.51 3.17
CA ARG A 136 6.33 7.89 3.52
C ARG A 136 6.35 7.49 4.98
N TYR A 137 5.29 7.81 5.69
CA TYR A 137 4.96 7.24 6.99
C TYR A 137 3.75 6.34 6.86
N TYR A 138 3.84 5.16 7.46
CA TYR A 138 2.75 4.20 7.54
C TYR A 138 2.57 3.77 8.99
N THR A 139 1.33 3.53 9.39
CA THR A 139 0.99 2.90 10.66
C THR A 139 -0.25 2.05 10.48
N GLN A 140 -0.31 0.92 11.19
CA GLN A 140 -1.50 0.06 11.25
C GLN A 140 -1.75 -0.45 12.66
N ASP A 141 -3.03 -0.72 12.95
CA ASP A 141 -3.46 -1.55 14.06
C ASP A 141 -3.41 -3.03 13.69
N ARG A 142 -3.45 -3.91 14.69
CA ARG A 142 -3.44 -5.36 14.48
C ARG A 142 -4.84 -5.89 14.15
N ALA A 143 -4.87 -7.02 13.46
CA ALA A 143 -6.10 -7.80 13.35
C ALA A 143 -6.54 -8.34 14.73
N LYS A 144 -7.85 -8.39 14.99
CA LYS A 144 -8.42 -8.88 16.26
C LYS A 144 -8.04 -10.33 16.63
N PHE A 145 -7.65 -11.13 15.65
CA PHE A 145 -7.20 -12.52 15.82
C PHE A 145 -5.68 -12.70 15.70
N PHE A 146 -4.91 -11.58 15.61
CA PHE A 146 -3.45 -11.63 15.61
C PHE A 146 -2.93 -11.94 17.01
N SER A 147 -2.00 -12.88 17.12
CA SER A 147 -1.23 -13.16 18.33
C SER A 147 0.12 -13.76 17.99
N VAL A 148 1.16 -13.37 18.72
CA VAL A 148 2.53 -13.87 18.57
C VAL A 148 2.68 -15.29 19.12
N VAL A 149 1.81 -15.68 20.06
CA VAL A 149 1.85 -16.98 20.74
C VAL A 149 0.59 -17.76 20.44
N VAL A 150 0.78 -18.97 19.92
CA VAL A 150 -0.31 -19.95 19.81
C VAL A 150 -0.71 -20.39 21.21
N ASN A 151 -1.80 -19.84 21.73
CA ASN A 151 -2.43 -20.34 22.96
C ASN A 151 -3.56 -21.30 22.57
N ASP A 152 -3.45 -22.55 23.01
CA ASP A 152 -4.53 -23.54 22.85
C ASP A 152 -5.79 -23.16 23.67
N ASP A 153 -5.66 -22.17 24.58
CA ASP A 153 -6.74 -21.64 25.43
C ASP A 153 -7.45 -20.42 24.79
N ASN A 154 -7.09 -20.00 23.56
CA ASN A 154 -7.79 -18.92 22.88
C ASN A 154 -9.20 -19.41 22.48
N ASP A 155 -10.21 -18.79 23.09
CA ASP A 155 -11.65 -18.96 22.78
C ASP A 155 -12.03 -18.49 21.36
N SER A 156 -11.05 -18.12 20.55
CA SER A 156 -11.22 -17.61 19.19
C SER A 156 -11.04 -18.71 18.16
N ASP A 157 -12.03 -18.90 17.29
CA ASP A 157 -11.95 -19.80 16.13
C ASP A 157 -10.87 -19.40 15.12
N TYR A 158 -10.32 -18.18 15.24
CA TYR A 158 -9.36 -17.58 14.31
C TYR A 158 -8.07 -17.22 15.03
N PHE A 159 -6.95 -17.46 14.33
CA PHE A 159 -5.59 -17.18 14.83
C PHE A 159 -4.65 -16.90 13.65
N SER A 160 -3.75 -15.93 13.78
CA SER A 160 -2.64 -15.72 12.87
C SER A 160 -1.47 -15.05 13.59
N ASP A 161 -0.27 -15.56 13.34
CA ASP A 161 1.02 -14.97 13.74
C ASP A 161 1.67 -14.18 12.58
N ASP A 162 0.91 -13.89 11.53
CA ASP A 162 1.41 -13.17 10.38
C ASP A 162 1.72 -11.72 10.75
N TYR A 163 3.01 -11.33 10.72
CA TYR A 163 3.47 -9.98 11.05
C TYR A 163 2.75 -8.88 10.23
N ARG A 164 2.25 -9.21 9.03
CA ARG A 164 1.45 -8.29 8.21
C ARG A 164 0.11 -7.91 8.84
N LEU A 165 -0.32 -8.67 9.85
CA LEU A 165 -1.54 -8.44 10.62
C LEU A 165 -1.26 -7.84 12.01
N SER A 166 0.01 -7.56 12.35
CA SER A 166 0.40 -6.95 13.63
C SER A 166 0.26 -5.43 13.61
N SER A 167 0.31 -4.81 14.79
CA SER A 167 0.47 -3.37 14.95
C SER A 167 1.91 -2.95 14.73
N PHE A 168 2.16 -1.96 13.88
CA PHE A 168 3.49 -1.35 13.70
C PHE A 168 3.41 -0.01 13.00
N GLY A 169 4.53 0.72 13.03
CA GLY A 169 4.79 1.87 12.18
C GLY A 169 5.94 1.61 11.21
N ALA A 170 5.96 2.33 10.10
CA ALA A 170 7.02 2.22 9.11
C ALA A 170 7.37 3.58 8.49
N PHE A 171 8.64 3.78 8.21
CA PHE A 171 9.14 4.88 7.40
C PHE A 171 9.80 4.35 6.12
N SER A 172 9.40 4.94 4.98
CA SER A 172 10.17 4.84 3.74
C SER A 172 10.69 6.22 3.39
N TYR A 173 11.94 6.31 3.00
CA TYR A 173 12.49 7.53 2.44
C TYR A 173 13.48 7.21 1.33
N GLY A 174 13.55 8.08 0.36
CA GLY A 174 14.37 7.79 -0.80
C GLY A 174 14.44 8.92 -1.80
N LEU A 175 15.05 8.59 -2.92
CA LEU A 175 15.30 9.49 -4.03
C LEU A 175 14.97 8.78 -5.34
N ARG A 176 14.27 9.49 -6.23
CA ARG A 176 14.07 9.10 -7.63
C ARG A 176 14.72 10.14 -8.53
N VAL A 177 15.43 9.69 -9.54
CA VAL A 177 16.07 10.55 -10.54
C VAL A 177 15.62 10.08 -11.92
N ASN A 178 15.17 11.00 -12.75
CA ASN A 178 14.92 10.78 -14.16
C ASN A 178 15.85 11.69 -14.97
N TYR A 179 16.52 11.12 -15.98
CA TYR A 179 17.38 11.86 -16.91
C TYR A 179 16.97 11.54 -18.35
N GLU A 180 16.66 12.59 -19.09
CA GLU A 180 16.29 12.50 -20.50
C GLU A 180 17.44 13.00 -21.37
N ILE A 181 17.88 12.20 -22.34
CA ILE A 181 18.92 12.53 -23.29
C ILE A 181 18.55 12.08 -24.71
N GLY A 182 18.18 13.02 -25.56
CA GLY A 182 17.70 12.72 -26.90
C GLY A 182 16.42 11.86 -26.86
N ASN A 183 16.51 10.63 -27.35
CA ASN A 183 15.41 9.67 -27.34
C ASN A 183 15.46 8.70 -26.16
N TRP A 184 16.44 8.84 -25.25
CA TRP A 184 16.61 7.99 -24.09
C TRP A 184 16.03 8.61 -22.82
N SER A 185 15.43 7.79 -21.98
CA SER A 185 15.08 8.14 -20.60
C SER A 185 15.71 7.11 -19.66
N ILE A 186 16.48 7.60 -18.68
CA ILE A 186 17.15 6.81 -17.66
C ILE A 186 16.49 7.13 -16.32
N ASN A 187 15.97 6.11 -15.64
CA ASN A 187 15.37 6.24 -14.33
C ASN A 187 16.24 5.49 -13.32
N ALA A 188 16.48 6.10 -12.18
CA ALA A 188 17.14 5.47 -11.03
C ALA A 188 16.38 5.79 -9.76
N ASP A 189 16.23 4.82 -8.88
CA ASP A 189 15.63 5.01 -7.56
C ASP A 189 16.40 4.27 -6.47
N ALA A 190 16.37 4.83 -5.27
CA ALA A 190 16.86 4.21 -4.05
C ALA A 190 15.88 4.53 -2.92
N GLU A 191 15.50 3.51 -2.16
CA GLU A 191 14.56 3.61 -1.04
C GLU A 191 15.06 2.80 0.16
N ARG A 192 15.03 3.40 1.33
CA ARG A 192 15.16 2.70 2.61
C ARG A 192 13.77 2.56 3.22
N TYR A 193 13.40 1.34 3.55
CA TYR A 193 12.19 1.00 4.32
C TYR A 193 12.62 0.48 5.68
N GLN A 194 12.02 1.00 6.74
CA GLN A 194 12.28 0.61 8.12
C GLN A 194 10.97 0.50 8.88
N THR A 195 10.89 -0.48 9.76
CA THR A 195 9.72 -0.74 10.58
C THR A 195 10.08 -0.85 12.06
N ASP A 196 9.16 -0.39 12.90
CA ASP A 196 9.27 -0.51 14.35
C ASP A 196 7.86 -0.47 14.95
N GLU A 197 7.58 -1.28 15.96
CA GLU A 197 6.28 -1.26 16.64
C GLU A 197 6.04 0.05 17.40
N SER A 198 7.10 0.64 17.97
CA SER A 198 7.05 1.92 18.70
C SER A 198 6.72 3.12 17.83
N TRP A 199 6.85 2.99 16.49
CA TRP A 199 6.47 4.03 15.54
C TRP A 199 5.00 3.99 15.16
N GLY A 200 4.26 2.96 15.59
CA GLY A 200 2.83 2.84 15.38
C GLY A 200 2.04 3.86 16.19
N LEU A 201 0.91 4.33 15.65
CA LEU A 201 -0.08 5.14 16.40
C LEU A 201 -1.00 4.27 17.26
N TYR A 202 -0.96 2.96 17.07
CA TYR A 202 -1.76 1.96 17.76
C TYR A 202 -0.86 1.14 18.67
N SER A 203 -1.37 0.71 19.81
CA SER A 203 -0.65 -0.18 20.73
C SER A 203 -0.89 -1.64 20.33
N GLY A 204 0.12 -2.47 20.44
CA GLY A 204 0.01 -3.89 20.08
C GLY A 204 1.07 -4.78 20.73
N GLU A 205 1.00 -6.06 20.43
CA GLU A 205 2.04 -7.02 20.81
C GLU A 205 3.21 -6.93 19.82
N GLU A 206 4.41 -7.09 20.35
CA GLU A 206 5.65 -7.10 19.57
C GLU A 206 5.62 -8.16 18.47
N ALA A 207 5.82 -7.73 17.22
CA ALA A 207 5.88 -8.64 16.10
C ALA A 207 7.34 -8.99 15.76
N PRO A 208 7.77 -10.24 15.97
CA PRO A 208 9.19 -10.62 15.86
C PRO A 208 9.73 -10.62 14.43
N ALA A 209 8.91 -10.37 13.43
CA ALA A 209 9.26 -10.50 12.00
C ALA A 209 9.11 -9.21 11.20
N LEU A 210 9.20 -8.04 11.84
CA LEU A 210 9.22 -6.75 11.11
C LEU A 210 10.48 -6.65 10.22
N VAL A 211 10.31 -6.06 9.04
CA VAL A 211 11.31 -6.12 7.97
C VAL A 211 11.90 -4.75 7.68
N ASP A 212 13.23 -4.69 7.66
CA ASP A 212 14.01 -3.55 7.20
C ASP A 212 14.67 -3.88 5.86
N THR A 213 14.54 -3.01 4.85
CA THR A 213 15.11 -3.29 3.53
C THR A 213 15.62 -2.05 2.82
N TRP A 214 16.57 -2.26 1.90
CA TRP A 214 16.93 -1.32 0.86
C TRP A 214 16.39 -1.80 -0.48
N ARG A 215 15.83 -0.89 -1.27
CA ARG A 215 15.43 -1.15 -2.64
C ARG A 215 16.16 -0.20 -3.56
N TYR A 216 16.66 -0.73 -4.67
CA TYR A 216 17.28 0.01 -5.75
C TYR A 216 16.65 -0.38 -7.07
N GLY A 217 16.43 0.60 -7.93
CA GLY A 217 15.91 0.38 -9.27
C GLY A 217 16.68 1.19 -10.29
N VAL A 218 16.88 0.61 -11.49
CA VAL A 218 17.38 1.32 -12.66
C VAL A 218 16.55 0.88 -13.86
N GLY A 219 16.05 1.85 -14.62
CA GLY A 219 15.29 1.63 -15.84
C GLY A 219 15.85 2.42 -17.00
N LEU A 220 15.79 1.86 -18.20
CA LEU A 220 16.19 2.48 -19.45
C LEU A 220 15.05 2.36 -20.46
N SER A 221 14.68 3.47 -21.07
CA SER A 221 13.67 3.52 -22.12
C SER A 221 14.20 4.26 -23.34
N TYR A 222 13.79 3.82 -24.54
CA TYR A 222 14.11 4.47 -25.80
C TYR A 222 12.85 4.73 -26.63
N ALA A 223 12.64 5.96 -27.05
CA ALA A 223 11.54 6.34 -27.93
C ALA A 223 11.94 6.25 -29.40
N PHE A 224 11.37 5.28 -30.13
CA PHE A 224 11.52 5.20 -31.58
C PHE A 224 10.68 6.29 -32.24
N ARG A 225 11.29 7.11 -33.09
CA ARG A 225 10.60 8.12 -33.91
C ARG A 225 10.48 7.68 -35.34
#